data_bfa4f9a2a70ecf891524c3ef5aea924d
#
_entry.id   bfa4f9a2a70ecf891524c3ef5aea924d
#
_cell.length_a   1.000
_cell.length_b   1.000
_cell.length_c   1.000
_cell.angle_alpha   90.00
_cell.angle_beta   90.00
_cell.angle_gamma   90.00
#
_symmetry.space_group_name_H-M   'P 1'
#
loop_
_entity.id
_entity.type
_entity.pdbx_description
1 polymer ?
#
loop_
_entity_poly.entity_id
_entity_poly.type
_entity_poly.pdbx_seq_one_letter_code
_entity_poly.pdbx_strand_id
1 'polypeptide(L)'
;ASDVYKRQISYLVNELKVPKGAILVEEHLSHYNVPSKKRADIVVHGKKDETQYPVLIVECKAPDVFLDEKAHQQVFDYCNLINADYAIVCNGSILYCYKYIEDTDSYEELNSVPDYAEMLEGKYDVITKESIPERMPYERMESYLKEVFAEYPDDYYGETISKSTPFN
;
A
#
# COMPACT_ATOMS: atom_id res chain seq x y z
N ALA A 1 -3.44 7.04 16.30
CA ALA A 1 -3.35 7.80 15.05
C ALA A 1 -2.03 8.56 14.93
N SER A 2 -1.59 9.30 15.97
CA SER A 2 -0.37 10.12 15.88
C SER A 2 0.92 9.31 15.62
N ASP A 3 1.05 8.10 16.15
CA ASP A 3 2.24 7.26 15.95
C ASP A 3 2.30 6.63 14.56
N VAL A 4 1.15 6.27 13.98
CA VAL A 4 1.07 5.80 12.60
C VAL A 4 1.50 6.91 11.65
N TYR A 5 1.03 8.13 11.82
CA TYR A 5 1.44 9.28 11.00
C TYR A 5 2.94 9.58 11.12
N LYS A 6 3.50 9.57 12.31
CA LYS A 6 4.94 9.78 12.51
C LYS A 6 5.79 8.75 11.76
N ARG A 7 5.40 7.48 11.82
CA ARG A 7 6.08 6.41 11.07
C ARG A 7 5.98 6.62 9.57
N GLN A 8 4.79 6.98 9.07
CA GLN A 8 4.58 7.22 7.65
C GLN A 8 5.35 8.45 7.16
N ILE A 9 5.35 9.55 7.91
CA ILE A 9 6.16 10.73 7.57
C ILE A 9 7.66 10.38 7.57
N SER A 10 8.12 9.62 8.55
CA SER A 10 9.52 9.13 8.58
C SER A 10 9.86 8.28 7.37
N TYR A 11 8.98 7.38 6.97
CA TYR A 11 9.13 6.55 5.77
C TYR A 11 9.19 7.42 4.49
N LEU A 12 8.26 8.35 4.33
CA LEU A 12 8.23 9.26 3.19
C LEU A 12 9.53 10.07 3.06
N VAL A 13 10.04 10.61 4.18
CA VAL A 13 11.25 11.44 4.18
C VAL A 13 12.52 10.61 4.01
N ASN A 14 12.67 9.52 4.76
CA ASN A 14 13.93 8.77 4.83
C ASN A 14 14.07 7.75 3.72
N GLU A 15 13.00 7.04 3.36
CA GLU A 15 13.02 5.99 2.35
C GLU A 15 12.66 6.55 0.96
N LEU A 16 11.54 7.27 0.85
CA LEU A 16 11.08 7.80 -0.43
C LEU A 16 11.68 9.16 -0.79
N LYS A 17 12.49 9.75 0.08
CA LYS A 17 13.20 11.03 -0.16
C LYS A 17 12.26 12.21 -0.44
N VAL A 18 11.06 12.18 0.12
CA VAL A 18 10.11 13.29 0.01
C VAL A 18 10.61 14.47 0.83
N PRO A 19 10.71 15.67 0.24
CA PRO A 19 11.03 16.88 1.01
C PRO A 19 9.97 17.14 2.07
N LYS A 20 10.37 17.48 3.29
CA LYS A 20 9.42 17.77 4.39
C LYS A 20 8.41 18.84 4.03
N GLY A 21 8.81 19.87 3.29
CA GLY A 21 7.93 20.94 2.83
C GLY A 21 6.91 20.53 1.76
N ALA A 22 7.04 19.33 1.18
CA ALA A 22 6.10 18.76 0.23
C ALA A 22 4.99 17.91 0.88
N ILE A 23 5.06 17.70 2.20
CA ILE A 23 4.14 16.83 2.96
C ILE A 23 3.12 17.69 3.70
N LEU A 24 1.84 17.49 3.42
CA LEU A 24 0.73 18.07 4.17
C LEU A 24 -0.02 16.95 4.91
N VAL A 25 -0.30 17.17 6.18
CA VAL A 25 -0.98 16.22 7.07
C VAL A 25 -2.39 16.72 7.34
N GLU A 26 -3.36 15.80 7.40
CA GLU A 26 -4.77 16.10 7.64
C GLU A 26 -5.32 17.18 6.67
N GLU A 27 -4.99 17.03 5.41
CA GLU A 27 -5.24 18.01 4.36
C GLU A 27 -6.69 17.98 3.88
N HIS A 28 -7.34 19.13 3.93
CA HIS A 28 -8.72 19.28 3.45
C HIS A 28 -8.77 19.29 1.93
N LEU A 29 -9.58 18.40 1.34
CA LEU A 29 -9.71 18.29 -0.12
C LEU A 29 -10.35 19.55 -0.74
N SER A 30 -11.09 20.33 0.04
CA SER A 30 -11.62 21.63 -0.41
C SER A 30 -10.55 22.63 -0.82
N HIS A 31 -9.30 22.48 -0.37
CA HIS A 31 -8.18 23.35 -0.77
C HIS A 31 -7.78 23.15 -2.26
N TYR A 32 -8.29 22.09 -2.89
CA TYR A 32 -8.05 21.77 -4.30
C TYR A 32 -9.20 22.20 -5.24
N ASN A 33 -10.00 23.16 -4.82
CA ASN A 33 -11.15 23.67 -5.57
C ASN A 33 -12.23 22.62 -5.86
N VAL A 34 -12.35 21.60 -5.00
CA VAL A 34 -13.40 20.58 -5.06
C VAL A 34 -14.40 20.78 -3.92
N PRO A 35 -15.72 20.58 -4.15
CA PRO A 35 -16.74 20.77 -3.13
C PRO A 35 -16.79 19.57 -2.17
N SER A 36 -15.71 19.33 -1.44
CA SER A 36 -15.59 18.20 -0.53
C SER A 36 -15.28 18.66 0.90
N LYS A 37 -15.96 18.08 1.87
CA LYS A 37 -15.64 18.24 3.30
C LYS A 37 -14.68 17.17 3.83
N LYS A 38 -14.23 16.28 2.93
CA LYS A 38 -13.32 15.18 3.28
C LYS A 38 -11.92 15.71 3.53
N ARG A 39 -11.15 14.93 4.26
CA ARG A 39 -9.77 15.22 4.62
C ARG A 39 -8.92 13.98 4.37
N ALA A 40 -7.82 14.16 3.66
CA ALA A 40 -6.82 13.11 3.46
C ALA A 40 -5.83 13.11 4.62
N ASP A 41 -5.35 11.95 5.02
CA ASP A 41 -4.39 11.83 6.12
C ASP A 41 -3.08 12.49 5.78
N ILE A 42 -2.51 12.18 4.62
CA ILE A 42 -1.27 12.80 4.10
C ILE A 42 -1.44 13.06 2.60
N VAL A 43 -1.04 14.24 2.16
CA VAL A 43 -0.90 14.59 0.74
C VAL A 43 0.54 15.02 0.48
N VAL A 44 1.16 14.44 -0.54
CA VAL A 44 2.51 14.83 -1.00
C VAL A 44 2.36 15.63 -2.29
N HIS A 45 2.99 16.81 -2.34
CA HIS A 45 2.99 17.68 -3.50
C HIS A 45 4.27 17.57 -4.32
N GLY A 46 4.12 17.65 -5.64
CA GLY A 46 5.17 18.02 -6.57
C GLY A 46 5.13 19.51 -6.87
N LYS A 47 6.16 20.03 -7.51
CA LYS A 47 6.25 21.40 -7.98
C LYS A 47 6.66 21.39 -9.44
N LYS A 48 5.90 22.11 -10.28
CA LYS A 48 6.20 22.35 -11.68
C LYS A 48 5.93 23.82 -12.00
N ASP A 49 6.92 24.51 -12.56
CA ASP A 49 6.80 25.92 -12.97
C ASP A 49 6.18 26.81 -11.89
N GLU A 50 6.69 26.73 -10.65
CA GLU A 50 6.20 27.44 -9.45
C GLU A 50 4.79 26.99 -8.96
N THR A 51 4.12 26.10 -9.66
CA THR A 51 2.82 25.57 -9.29
C THR A 51 2.98 24.26 -8.52
N GLN A 52 2.36 24.15 -7.34
CA GLN A 52 2.27 22.91 -6.59
C GLN A 52 1.09 22.07 -7.10
N TYR A 53 1.29 20.76 -7.17
CA TYR A 53 0.24 19.81 -7.53
C TYR A 53 0.34 18.55 -6.68
N PRO A 54 -0.79 17.88 -6.36
CA PRO A 54 -0.77 16.65 -5.60
C PRO A 54 -0.18 15.50 -6.42
N VAL A 55 0.74 14.75 -5.83
CA VAL A 55 1.40 13.60 -6.46
C VAL A 55 0.92 12.30 -5.83
N LEU A 56 0.83 12.27 -4.50
CA LEU A 56 0.55 11.08 -3.72
C LEU A 56 -0.41 11.41 -2.58
N ILE A 57 -1.40 10.55 -2.38
CA ILE A 57 -2.20 10.51 -1.15
C ILE A 57 -1.83 9.25 -0.36
N VAL A 58 -1.67 9.40 0.95
CA VAL A 58 -1.48 8.28 1.88
C VAL A 58 -2.65 8.24 2.85
N GLU A 59 -3.33 7.11 2.90
CA GLU A 59 -4.38 6.80 3.88
C GLU A 59 -3.81 5.85 4.94
N CYS A 60 -3.90 6.26 6.20
CA CYS A 60 -3.33 5.55 7.33
C CYS A 60 -4.44 4.96 8.21
N LYS A 61 -4.45 3.65 8.38
CA LYS A 61 -5.34 2.96 9.32
C LYS A 61 -4.58 2.53 10.57
N ALA A 62 -5.30 2.29 11.66
CA ALA A 62 -4.69 1.76 12.88
C ALA A 62 -4.08 0.37 12.62
N PRO A 63 -3.06 -0.06 13.39
CA PRO A 63 -2.33 -1.30 13.15
C PRO A 63 -3.17 -2.58 13.18
N ASP A 64 -4.27 -2.56 13.92
CA ASP A 64 -5.24 -3.65 14.06
C ASP A 64 -6.39 -3.62 13.05
N VAL A 65 -6.43 -2.58 12.19
CA VAL A 65 -7.45 -2.45 11.15
C VAL A 65 -7.01 -3.18 9.90
N PHE A 66 -7.87 -4.07 9.42
CA PHE A 66 -7.67 -4.74 8.15
C PHE A 66 -7.84 -3.76 6.97
N LEU A 67 -6.93 -3.81 6.01
CA LEU A 67 -7.00 -2.98 4.80
C LEU A 67 -7.92 -3.65 3.79
N ASP A 68 -9.22 -3.44 3.96
CA ASP A 68 -10.26 -3.98 3.09
C ASP A 68 -10.45 -3.14 1.80
N GLU A 69 -11.33 -3.60 0.93
CA GLU A 69 -11.66 -2.92 -0.32
C GLU A 69 -12.16 -1.49 -0.08
N LYS A 70 -12.88 -1.26 1.04
CA LYS A 70 -13.40 0.06 1.40
C LYS A 70 -12.29 1.06 1.73
N ALA A 71 -11.22 0.60 2.42
CA ALA A 71 -10.07 1.44 2.69
C ALA A 71 -9.33 1.84 1.41
N HIS A 72 -9.19 0.92 0.45
CA HIS A 72 -8.60 1.18 -0.85
C HIS A 72 -9.46 2.14 -1.68
N GLN A 73 -10.77 1.89 -1.75
CA GLN A 73 -11.69 2.76 -2.49
C GLN A 73 -11.68 4.19 -1.95
N GLN A 74 -11.58 4.38 -0.64
CA GLN A 74 -11.49 5.69 -0.02
C GLN A 74 -10.31 6.50 -0.55
N VAL A 75 -9.12 5.92 -0.62
CA VAL A 75 -7.93 6.63 -1.12
C VAL A 75 -8.04 6.91 -2.62
N PHE A 76 -8.59 5.97 -3.41
CA PHE A 76 -8.80 6.17 -4.84
C PHE A 76 -9.80 7.31 -5.12
N ASP A 77 -10.88 7.39 -4.35
CA ASP A 77 -11.84 8.49 -4.44
C ASP A 77 -11.18 9.83 -4.14
N TYR A 78 -10.29 9.88 -3.15
CA TYR A 78 -9.56 11.10 -2.82
C TYR A 78 -8.57 11.48 -3.92
N CYS A 79 -7.83 10.51 -4.45
CA CYS A 79 -6.92 10.74 -5.56
C CYS A 79 -7.66 11.26 -6.79
N ASN A 80 -8.80 10.67 -7.13
CA ASN A 80 -9.63 11.13 -8.26
C ASN A 80 -10.14 12.56 -8.07
N LEU A 81 -10.50 12.93 -6.84
CA LEU A 81 -11.01 14.28 -6.56
C LEU A 81 -9.97 15.37 -6.79
N ILE A 82 -8.70 15.12 -6.50
CA ILE A 82 -7.63 16.11 -6.58
C ILE A 82 -6.58 15.80 -7.65
N ASN A 83 -6.81 14.80 -8.48
CA ASN A 83 -5.92 14.35 -9.56
C ASN A 83 -4.51 13.97 -9.06
N ALA A 84 -4.43 13.22 -7.96
CA ALA A 84 -3.19 12.63 -7.52
C ALA A 84 -2.96 11.28 -8.20
N ASP A 85 -1.77 11.10 -8.77
CA ASP A 85 -1.45 9.93 -9.57
C ASP A 85 -1.12 8.67 -8.76
N TYR A 86 -0.61 8.85 -7.54
CA TYR A 86 -0.20 7.75 -6.67
C TYR A 86 -1.04 7.69 -5.42
N ALA A 87 -1.27 6.48 -4.94
CA ALA A 87 -2.01 6.20 -3.71
C ALA A 87 -1.25 5.20 -2.84
N ILE A 88 -1.19 5.45 -1.54
CA ILE A 88 -0.71 4.48 -0.54
C ILE A 88 -1.82 4.25 0.47
N VAL A 89 -2.08 2.98 0.79
CA VAL A 89 -2.92 2.54 1.91
C VAL A 89 -2.07 1.74 2.86
N CYS A 90 -2.05 2.09 4.13
CA CYS A 90 -1.21 1.41 5.12
C CYS A 90 -1.86 1.35 6.50
N ASN A 91 -1.42 0.39 7.32
CA ASN A 91 -1.81 0.25 8.72
C ASN A 91 -0.61 0.10 9.69
N GLY A 92 0.59 0.48 9.23
CA GLY A 92 1.81 0.36 10.01
C GLY A 92 2.52 -1.00 9.92
N SER A 93 1.83 -2.05 9.48
CA SER A 93 2.39 -3.40 9.25
C SER A 93 2.39 -3.76 7.76
N ILE A 94 1.38 -3.32 7.04
CA ILE A 94 1.17 -3.58 5.63
C ILE A 94 1.06 -2.25 4.89
N LEU A 95 1.64 -2.18 3.70
CA LEU A 95 1.57 -1.03 2.82
C LEU A 95 1.31 -1.50 1.39
N TYR A 96 0.30 -0.92 0.76
CA TYR A 96 0.00 -1.06 -0.66
C TYR A 96 0.23 0.27 -1.36
N CYS A 97 0.86 0.23 -2.52
CA CYS A 97 1.07 1.39 -3.38
C CYS A 97 0.42 1.17 -4.75
N TYR A 98 -0.23 2.20 -5.25
CA TYR A 98 -0.95 2.19 -6.51
C TYR A 98 -0.57 3.38 -7.38
N LYS A 99 -0.67 3.21 -8.70
CA LYS A 99 -0.55 4.27 -9.71
C LYS A 99 -1.79 4.26 -10.57
N TYR A 100 -2.35 5.42 -10.83
CA TYR A 100 -3.39 5.59 -11.84
C TYR A 100 -2.79 5.38 -13.23
N ILE A 101 -3.36 4.49 -14.01
CA ILE A 101 -2.95 4.16 -15.37
C ILE A 101 -4.06 4.59 -16.33
N GLU A 102 -3.76 5.56 -17.20
CA GLU A 102 -4.74 6.10 -18.14
C GLU A 102 -5.28 5.05 -19.11
N ASP A 103 -4.43 4.14 -19.58
CA ASP A 103 -4.81 3.09 -20.54
C ASP A 103 -5.88 2.13 -20.00
N THR A 104 -5.88 1.87 -18.69
CA THR A 104 -6.85 0.99 -18.01
C THR A 104 -7.93 1.77 -17.26
N ASP A 105 -7.79 3.10 -17.18
CA ASP A 105 -8.65 3.98 -16.39
C ASP A 105 -8.85 3.49 -14.96
N SER A 106 -7.76 3.05 -14.34
CA SER A 106 -7.78 2.43 -13.01
C SER A 106 -6.48 2.63 -12.23
N TYR A 107 -6.57 2.44 -10.91
CA TYR A 107 -5.39 2.35 -10.04
C TYR A 107 -4.87 0.92 -10.04
N GLU A 108 -3.63 0.75 -10.50
CA GLU A 108 -2.95 -0.54 -10.55
C GLU A 108 -1.93 -0.65 -9.41
N GLU A 109 -1.89 -1.81 -8.75
CA GLU A 109 -0.95 -2.08 -7.67
C GLU A 109 0.48 -2.18 -8.18
N LEU A 110 1.42 -1.56 -7.48
CA LEU A 110 2.84 -1.53 -7.82
C LEU A 110 3.63 -2.61 -7.05
N ASN A 111 4.61 -3.22 -7.74
CA ASN A 111 5.56 -4.16 -7.12
C ASN A 111 6.45 -3.49 -6.06
N SER A 112 6.82 -2.24 -6.32
CA SER A 112 7.67 -1.44 -5.43
C SER A 112 7.13 -0.03 -5.34
N VAL A 113 7.40 0.64 -4.21
CA VAL A 113 7.03 2.04 -4.02
C VAL A 113 8.10 2.91 -4.68
N PRO A 114 7.76 3.71 -5.71
CA PRO A 114 8.70 4.65 -6.29
C PRO A 114 9.16 5.70 -5.26
N ASP A 115 10.39 6.15 -5.35
CA ASP A 115 10.80 7.31 -4.58
C ASP A 115 10.19 8.62 -5.13
N TYR A 116 10.40 9.71 -4.43
CA TYR A 116 9.80 11.00 -4.82
C TYR A 116 10.22 11.47 -6.21
N ALA A 117 11.49 11.32 -6.58
CA ALA A 117 11.98 11.70 -7.90
C ALA A 117 11.35 10.82 -9.00
N GLU A 118 11.25 9.53 -8.76
CA GLU A 118 10.59 8.59 -9.67
C GLU A 118 9.10 8.89 -9.84
N MET A 119 8.40 9.25 -8.75
CA MET A 119 6.99 9.68 -8.82
C MET A 119 6.82 10.95 -9.66
N LEU A 120 7.72 11.93 -9.52
CA LEU A 120 7.68 13.15 -10.33
C LEU A 120 7.95 12.89 -11.82
N GLU A 121 8.71 11.86 -12.14
CA GLU A 121 8.96 11.40 -13.51
C GLU A 121 7.86 10.46 -14.04
N GLY A 122 6.89 10.09 -13.21
CA GLY A 122 5.81 9.18 -13.57
C GLY A 122 6.23 7.71 -13.69
N LYS A 123 7.34 7.31 -13.08
CA LYS A 123 7.83 5.93 -13.10
C LYS A 123 7.01 5.01 -12.21
N TYR A 124 6.81 3.78 -12.66
CA TYR A 124 6.10 2.76 -11.90
C TYR A 124 6.42 1.35 -12.42
N ASP A 125 6.20 0.36 -11.56
CA ASP A 125 6.34 -1.07 -11.88
C ASP A 125 5.07 -1.80 -11.37
N VAL A 126 4.13 -2.04 -12.31
CA VAL A 126 2.84 -2.67 -12.00
C VAL A 126 3.00 -4.16 -11.76
N ILE A 127 2.29 -4.69 -10.76
CA ILE A 127 2.17 -6.13 -10.55
C ILE A 127 1.47 -6.76 -11.75
N THR A 128 2.20 -7.63 -12.46
CA THR A 128 1.65 -8.42 -13.56
C THR A 128 1.33 -9.84 -13.09
N LYS A 129 0.56 -10.57 -13.89
CA LYS A 129 0.31 -12.01 -13.62
C LYS A 129 1.61 -12.81 -13.55
N GLU A 130 2.63 -12.40 -14.29
CA GLU A 130 3.95 -13.03 -14.31
C GLU A 130 4.76 -12.74 -13.05
N SER A 131 4.49 -11.61 -12.37
CA SER A 131 5.13 -11.25 -11.10
C SER A 131 4.50 -11.94 -9.89
N ILE A 132 3.32 -12.55 -10.05
CA ILE A 132 2.68 -13.36 -9.02
C ILE A 132 3.25 -14.77 -9.12
N PRO A 133 3.93 -15.28 -8.06
CA PRO A 133 4.44 -16.65 -8.09
C PRO A 133 3.29 -17.62 -8.40
N GLU A 134 3.51 -18.51 -9.38
CA GLU A 134 2.55 -19.56 -9.69
C GLU A 134 2.25 -20.37 -8.42
N ARG A 135 0.97 -20.51 -8.10
CA ARG A 135 0.59 -21.34 -6.94
C ARG A 135 1.14 -22.73 -7.15
N MET A 136 1.94 -23.19 -6.20
CA MET A 136 2.43 -24.57 -6.21
C MET A 136 1.24 -25.54 -6.31
N PRO A 137 1.24 -26.47 -7.31
CA PRO A 137 0.20 -27.47 -7.40
C PRO A 137 -0.01 -28.21 -6.07
N TYR A 138 -1.25 -28.58 -5.76
CA TYR A 138 -1.60 -29.18 -4.47
C TYR A 138 -0.74 -30.41 -4.12
N GLU A 139 -0.50 -31.28 -5.10
CA GLU A 139 0.31 -32.50 -4.91
C GLU A 139 1.77 -32.16 -4.54
N ARG A 140 2.31 -31.09 -5.14
CA ARG A 140 3.66 -30.63 -4.84
C ARG A 140 3.75 -29.95 -3.48
N MET A 141 2.70 -29.23 -3.10
CA MET A 141 2.60 -28.61 -1.79
C MET A 141 2.49 -29.68 -0.68
N GLU A 142 1.74 -30.76 -0.90
CA GLU A 142 1.65 -31.88 0.01
C GLU A 142 3.01 -32.58 0.22
N SER A 143 3.75 -32.81 -0.86
CA SER A 143 5.11 -33.39 -0.78
C SER A 143 6.08 -32.44 -0.06
N TYR A 144 6.05 -31.15 -0.37
CA TYR A 144 6.87 -30.14 0.27
C TYR A 144 6.57 -30.04 1.78
N LEU A 145 5.31 -30.04 2.17
CA LEU A 145 4.91 -30.02 3.58
C LEU A 145 5.39 -31.28 4.31
N LYS A 146 5.32 -32.46 3.70
CA LYS A 146 5.86 -33.70 4.26
C LYS A 146 7.37 -33.63 4.49
N GLU A 147 8.13 -33.06 3.56
CA GLU A 147 9.57 -32.84 3.70
C GLU A 147 9.88 -31.85 4.84
N VAL A 148 9.20 -30.69 4.84
CA VAL A 148 9.37 -29.69 5.90
C VAL A 148 9.03 -30.25 7.27
N PHE A 149 7.91 -30.98 7.41
CA PHE A 149 7.51 -31.58 8.69
C PHE A 149 8.41 -32.75 9.11
N ALA A 150 9.09 -33.41 8.17
CA ALA A 150 10.06 -34.47 8.50
C ALA A 150 11.37 -33.90 9.11
N GLU A 151 11.72 -32.65 8.78
CA GLU A 151 12.90 -31.96 9.34
C GLU A 151 12.65 -31.39 10.75
N TYR A 152 11.38 -31.22 11.16
CA TYR A 152 11.01 -30.73 12.49
C TYR A 152 10.42 -31.87 13.31
N PRO A 153 11.10 -32.35 14.37
CA PRO A 153 10.55 -33.36 15.28
C PRO A 153 9.24 -32.89 15.94
N ASP A 154 8.37 -33.85 16.26
CA ASP A 154 7.03 -33.62 16.86
C ASP A 154 7.02 -32.71 18.11
N ASP A 155 8.15 -32.50 18.76
CA ASP A 155 8.33 -31.66 19.94
C ASP A 155 8.28 -30.14 19.69
N TYR A 156 8.30 -29.71 18.43
CA TYR A 156 8.32 -28.27 18.09
C TYR A 156 6.93 -27.65 17.96
N TYR A 157 5.91 -28.48 17.72
CA TYR A 157 4.52 -28.04 17.70
C TYR A 157 3.85 -28.54 18.98
N GLY A 158 3.73 -27.63 19.96
CA GLY A 158 2.98 -27.95 21.19
C GLY A 158 1.60 -28.54 20.86
N GLU A 159 1.02 -29.27 21.78
CA GLU A 159 -0.13 -30.17 21.74
C GLU A 159 -1.44 -29.67 21.08
N THR A 160 -1.42 -28.58 20.32
CA THR A 160 -2.60 -27.89 19.76
C THR A 160 -2.96 -28.25 18.32
N ILE A 161 -2.16 -29.03 17.61
CA ILE A 161 -2.59 -29.58 16.32
C ILE A 161 -3.01 -31.04 16.53
N SER A 162 -4.27 -31.20 16.85
CA SER A 162 -4.91 -32.51 16.88
C SER A 162 -4.77 -33.18 15.50
N LYS A 163 -4.20 -34.40 15.48
CA LYS A 163 -4.09 -35.27 14.30
C LYS A 163 -5.44 -35.65 13.66
N SER A 164 -6.56 -35.07 14.12
CA SER A 164 -7.93 -35.46 13.75
C SER A 164 -8.72 -34.44 12.95
N THR A 165 -8.14 -33.34 12.48
CA THR A 165 -8.86 -32.40 11.63
C THR A 165 -8.35 -32.52 10.19
N PRO A 166 -9.10 -33.20 9.31
CA PRO A 166 -8.83 -33.10 7.88
C PRO A 166 -9.13 -31.67 7.44
N PHE A 167 -8.20 -31.06 6.72
CA PHE A 167 -8.48 -29.83 6.00
C PHE A 167 -9.50 -30.14 4.91
N ASN A 168 -10.74 -29.69 5.09
CA ASN A 168 -11.77 -29.67 4.05
C ASN A 168 -11.60 -28.41 3.20
#